data_e8006471a00d6d92cf29c9efb17093c7
#
_entry.id   e8006471a00d6d92cf29c9efb17093c7
#
_cell.length_a   1.000
_cell.length_b   1.000
_cell.length_c   1.000
_cell.angle_alpha   90.00
_cell.angle_beta   90.00
_cell.angle_gamma   90.00
#
_symmetry.space_group_name_H-M   'P 1'
#
loop_
_entity.id
_entity.type
_entity.pdbx_description
1 polymer ?
#
loop_
_entity_poly.entity_id
_entity_poly.type
_entity_poly.pdbx_seq_one_letter_code
_entity_poly.pdbx_strand_id
1 'polypeptide(L)'
;MALEKVTSAASQMQALIVDSNPTSRSILVGQLRDYGVGRIVQCSRVQDARNRLEHTVFDFVLCEQYFGEGGYSGQTLLDELRRAQLLPFSTVFFMVTAEASYAAVAEAAESALDGYLLKPFTPSALFERLSLARLRKVHLEPIFEAIEAEDFVRAAALCVERFETRQPYWLYAARIGSELFLRLGQHEEARTLFEAVIAARALPWAKLGVARTQIESGHTARAVTTLQGLIGEDASFADAYDVLGRAQVELGNFAQAIETYRTASSLTPDSVVRLQKLGMMSYYMGDLATTTKVLSRAVILGIDSKMFDFQSLVVLTFSYFADNDRKGVERCMADFARVMERHPSSTRVQRFVAVANTLQLIQQRQFSKAVEAIRGMAREITTSSFDFEAACNFASLLSVLAVTSIDLDEGESWIRTLGMRYANTRGLSELLANACTGHERYREIVRESLVHINKAAELAMAKTLAGDPTSAVEALLKEADQTLNTKLVDMSQQVLLRQRDRMPTADALQESISRLRKRMGSTPIRAILGQDSERTPGGMALRVRTPGEDALQSATSPAELPPLDGDEARDAPPEADSAPLLRVDPPA
;
A
#
# COMPACT_ATOMS: atom_id res chain seq x y z
N MET A 1 9.33 35.97 -22.42
CA MET A 1 8.30 35.34 -23.28
C MET A 1 7.67 34.08 -22.63
N ALA A 2 8.39 33.06 -22.20
CA ALA A 2 7.75 31.93 -21.53
C ALA A 2 7.16 32.27 -20.15
N LEU A 3 7.83 33.08 -19.36
CA LEU A 3 7.33 33.61 -18.07
C LEU A 3 6.13 34.57 -18.24
N GLU A 4 6.08 35.35 -19.31
CA GLU A 4 4.97 36.28 -19.58
C GLU A 4 3.70 35.55 -20.05
N LYS A 5 3.82 34.41 -20.79
CA LYS A 5 2.67 33.55 -21.13
C LYS A 5 2.11 32.84 -19.90
N VAL A 6 2.96 32.52 -18.91
CA VAL A 6 2.53 31.93 -17.65
C VAL A 6 1.73 32.92 -16.80
N THR A 7 2.08 34.21 -16.80
CA THR A 7 1.35 35.27 -16.07
C THR A 7 0.02 35.64 -16.70
N SER A 8 -0.11 35.61 -18.02
CA SER A 8 -1.37 35.90 -18.71
C SER A 8 -2.47 34.84 -18.43
N ALA A 9 -2.11 33.61 -18.23
CA ALA A 9 -3.04 32.54 -17.84
C ALA A 9 -3.32 32.51 -16.31
N ALA A 10 -2.56 33.25 -15.51
CA ALA A 10 -2.66 33.19 -14.05
C ALA A 10 -3.98 33.79 -13.53
N SER A 11 -4.54 34.76 -14.22
CA SER A 11 -5.83 35.41 -13.84
C SER A 11 -7.04 34.45 -13.93
N GLN A 12 -6.93 33.38 -14.67
CA GLN A 12 -7.97 32.34 -14.76
C GLN A 12 -7.77 31.21 -13.74
N MET A 13 -6.60 31.15 -13.08
CA MET A 13 -6.29 30.07 -12.15
C MET A 13 -7.04 30.20 -10.85
N GLN A 14 -7.34 29.03 -10.29
CA GLN A 14 -8.00 28.89 -8.99
C GLN A 14 -7.07 28.23 -7.98
N ALA A 15 -7.00 28.80 -6.78
CA ALA A 15 -6.23 28.23 -5.69
C ALA A 15 -7.11 27.97 -4.46
N LEU A 16 -6.81 26.89 -3.76
CA LEU A 16 -7.37 26.55 -2.46
C LEU A 16 -6.28 26.65 -1.41
N ILE A 17 -6.53 27.42 -0.35
CA ILE A 17 -5.67 27.50 0.83
C ILE A 17 -6.38 26.80 1.98
N VAL A 18 -5.70 25.83 2.59
CA VAL A 18 -6.20 25.05 3.73
C VAL A 18 -5.23 25.23 4.89
N ASP A 19 -5.59 26.05 5.85
CA ASP A 19 -4.74 26.36 7.01
C ASP A 19 -5.64 26.84 8.17
N SER A 20 -5.45 26.32 9.37
CA SER A 20 -6.24 26.70 10.54
C SER A 20 -5.91 28.13 11.02
N ASN A 21 -4.68 28.61 10.78
CA ASN A 21 -4.22 29.92 11.20
C ASN A 21 -4.70 31.05 10.27
N PRO A 22 -5.52 32.01 10.73
CA PRO A 22 -6.05 33.08 9.90
C PRO A 22 -4.98 34.02 9.35
N THR A 23 -3.92 34.28 10.10
CA THR A 23 -2.79 35.14 9.69
C THR A 23 -2.01 34.49 8.56
N SER A 24 -1.72 33.22 8.68
CA SER A 24 -1.06 32.43 7.63
C SER A 24 -1.89 32.42 6.34
N ARG A 25 -3.21 32.19 6.44
CA ARG A 25 -4.10 32.26 5.27
C ARG A 25 -4.06 33.63 4.60
N SER A 26 -4.12 34.72 5.36
CA SER A 26 -4.09 36.07 4.82
C SER A 26 -2.79 36.39 4.09
N ILE A 27 -1.66 35.94 4.61
CA ILE A 27 -0.34 36.08 3.95
C ILE A 27 -0.32 35.31 2.63
N LEU A 28 -0.75 34.04 2.64
CA LEU A 28 -0.80 33.21 1.43
C LEU A 28 -1.74 33.80 0.36
N VAL A 29 -2.88 34.35 0.77
CA VAL A 29 -3.81 35.05 -0.16
C VAL A 29 -3.12 36.24 -0.81
N GLY A 30 -2.42 37.08 -0.04
CA GLY A 30 -1.64 38.19 -0.59
C GLY A 30 -0.62 37.74 -1.62
N GLN A 31 0.20 36.76 -1.25
CA GLN A 31 1.23 36.21 -2.13
C GLN A 31 0.67 35.58 -3.41
N LEU A 32 -0.42 34.82 -3.33
CA LEU A 32 -1.04 34.22 -4.52
C LEU A 32 -1.71 35.27 -5.42
N ARG A 33 -2.25 36.39 -4.86
CA ARG A 33 -2.72 37.50 -5.64
C ARG A 33 -1.58 38.20 -6.37
N ASP A 34 -0.46 38.41 -5.71
CA ASP A 34 0.75 38.97 -6.31
C ASP A 34 1.29 38.08 -7.43
N TYR A 35 1.10 36.77 -7.32
CA TYR A 35 1.39 35.79 -8.37
C TYR A 35 0.39 35.86 -9.54
N GLY A 36 -0.76 36.52 -9.35
CA GLY A 36 -1.77 36.71 -10.38
C GLY A 36 -2.91 35.68 -10.36
N VAL A 37 -3.05 34.85 -9.30
CA VAL A 37 -4.16 33.90 -9.19
C VAL A 37 -5.50 34.63 -9.07
N GLY A 38 -6.43 34.34 -9.98
CA GLY A 38 -7.70 35.07 -10.09
C GLY A 38 -8.71 34.74 -9.01
N ARG A 39 -8.83 33.48 -8.67
CA ARG A 39 -9.77 32.99 -7.63
C ARG A 39 -9.06 32.25 -6.52
N ILE A 40 -9.21 32.74 -5.29
CA ILE A 40 -8.60 32.11 -4.12
C ILE A 40 -9.70 31.76 -3.11
N VAL A 41 -9.81 30.49 -2.79
CA VAL A 41 -10.73 29.95 -1.79
C VAL A 41 -9.94 29.60 -0.54
N GLN A 42 -10.51 29.89 0.62
CA GLN A 42 -9.87 29.63 1.91
C GLN A 42 -10.71 28.65 2.72
N CYS A 43 -10.06 27.67 3.34
CA CYS A 43 -10.65 26.74 4.30
C CYS A 43 -9.82 26.73 5.57
N SER A 44 -10.47 26.72 6.72
CA SER A 44 -9.82 26.58 8.02
C SER A 44 -9.82 25.15 8.55
N ARG A 45 -10.61 24.27 7.92
CA ARG A 45 -10.77 22.87 8.28
C ARG A 45 -10.57 21.96 7.08
N VAL A 46 -10.02 20.79 7.32
CA VAL A 46 -9.80 19.76 6.30
C VAL A 46 -11.11 19.32 5.65
N GLN A 47 -12.18 19.16 6.44
CA GLN A 47 -13.48 18.74 5.93
C GLN A 47 -14.08 19.74 4.93
N ASP A 48 -13.93 21.05 5.19
CA ASP A 48 -14.41 22.09 4.29
C ASP A 48 -13.62 22.08 2.97
N ALA A 49 -12.31 21.83 3.06
CA ALA A 49 -11.45 21.67 1.89
C ALA A 49 -11.86 20.47 1.03
N ARG A 50 -12.13 19.32 1.66
CA ARG A 50 -12.63 18.13 0.98
C ARG A 50 -13.92 18.42 0.23
N ASN A 51 -14.93 18.99 0.90
CA ASN A 51 -16.20 19.35 0.28
C ASN A 51 -16.03 20.30 -0.92
N ARG A 52 -15.04 21.20 -0.85
CA ARG A 52 -14.74 22.10 -2.00
C ARG A 52 -14.12 21.34 -3.16
N LEU A 53 -13.20 20.44 -2.87
CA LEU A 53 -12.50 19.64 -3.89
C LEU A 53 -13.40 18.57 -4.53
N GLU A 54 -14.49 18.16 -3.88
CA GLU A 54 -15.52 17.30 -4.47
C GLU A 54 -16.29 17.98 -5.62
N HIS A 55 -16.37 19.32 -5.59
CA HIS A 55 -17.21 20.08 -6.54
C HIS A 55 -16.42 21.07 -7.40
N THR A 56 -15.13 21.27 -7.12
CA THR A 56 -14.32 22.29 -7.82
C THR A 56 -12.90 21.77 -8.00
N VAL A 57 -12.42 21.85 -9.25
CA VAL A 57 -11.01 21.58 -9.56
C VAL A 57 -10.22 22.87 -9.33
N PHE A 58 -9.09 22.77 -8.65
CA PHE A 58 -8.18 23.87 -8.40
C PHE A 58 -6.84 23.60 -9.09
N ASP A 59 -6.21 24.67 -9.61
CA ASP A 59 -4.85 24.57 -10.16
C ASP A 59 -3.81 24.39 -9.07
N PHE A 60 -4.02 25.06 -7.92
CA PHE A 60 -3.14 24.98 -6.75
C PHE A 60 -3.91 24.66 -5.49
N VAL A 61 -3.37 23.77 -4.69
CA VAL A 61 -3.80 23.53 -3.32
C VAL A 61 -2.60 23.72 -2.40
N LEU A 62 -2.68 24.73 -1.50
CA LEU A 62 -1.69 24.99 -0.47
C LEU A 62 -2.29 24.56 0.87
N CYS A 63 -1.72 23.53 1.49
CA CYS A 63 -2.29 22.89 2.66
C CYS A 63 -1.30 22.91 3.82
N GLU A 64 -1.75 23.34 4.99
CA GLU A 64 -0.99 23.16 6.25
C GLU A 64 -0.88 21.66 6.56
N GLN A 65 0.23 21.27 7.14
CA GLN A 65 0.46 19.88 7.52
C GLN A 65 -0.33 19.47 8.76
N TYR A 66 -0.44 20.34 9.78
CA TYR A 66 -1.08 20.03 11.04
C TYR A 66 -2.24 20.97 11.36
N PHE A 67 -3.40 20.40 11.70
CA PHE A 67 -4.64 21.13 11.98
C PHE A 67 -5.05 21.09 13.47
N GLY A 68 -4.10 21.12 14.41
CA GLY A 68 -4.36 21.12 15.84
C GLY A 68 -4.61 19.74 16.46
N GLU A 69 -5.20 19.70 17.65
CA GLU A 69 -5.39 18.49 18.45
C GLU A 69 -6.49 17.56 17.90
N GLY A 70 -6.33 16.96 16.75
CA GLY A 70 -7.37 16.09 16.17
C GLY A 70 -6.86 15.01 15.25
N GLY A 71 -5.52 14.88 15.10
CA GLY A 71 -4.92 13.79 14.33
C GLY A 71 -5.08 13.90 12.79
N TYR A 72 -5.83 14.87 12.28
CA TYR A 72 -5.95 15.11 10.84
C TYR A 72 -4.78 15.95 10.34
N SER A 73 -4.04 15.40 9.37
CA SER A 73 -2.93 16.11 8.71
C SER A 73 -3.29 16.47 7.27
N GLY A 74 -2.60 17.48 6.73
CA GLY A 74 -2.69 17.79 5.29
C GLY A 74 -2.25 16.62 4.42
N GLN A 75 -1.36 15.78 4.94
CA GLN A 75 -0.94 14.52 4.34
C GLN A 75 -2.13 13.54 4.20
N THR A 76 -2.89 13.35 5.28
CA THR A 76 -4.08 12.51 5.27
C THR A 76 -5.10 13.00 4.24
N LEU A 77 -5.29 14.33 4.16
CA LEU A 77 -6.16 14.92 3.15
C LEU A 77 -5.69 14.60 1.73
N LEU A 78 -4.40 14.78 1.42
CA LEU A 78 -3.86 14.47 0.10
C LEU A 78 -4.09 13.00 -0.28
N ASP A 79 -3.78 12.09 0.64
CA ASP A 79 -3.93 10.65 0.41
C ASP A 79 -5.41 10.27 0.17
N GLU A 80 -6.33 10.86 0.92
CA GLU A 80 -7.77 10.69 0.71
C GLU A 80 -8.23 11.22 -0.65
N LEU A 81 -7.82 12.44 -1.00
CA LEU A 81 -8.20 13.08 -2.26
C LEU A 81 -7.68 12.29 -3.47
N ARG A 82 -6.44 11.82 -3.41
CA ARG A 82 -5.86 10.98 -4.48
C ARG A 82 -6.60 9.65 -4.62
N ARG A 83 -6.93 8.99 -3.51
CA ARG A 83 -7.68 7.73 -3.53
C ARG A 83 -9.11 7.91 -4.03
N ALA A 84 -9.77 8.99 -3.63
CA ALA A 84 -11.13 9.29 -4.07
C ALA A 84 -11.20 9.89 -5.48
N GLN A 85 -10.05 10.06 -6.17
CA GLN A 85 -9.96 10.75 -7.48
C GLN A 85 -10.55 12.18 -7.47
N LEU A 86 -10.53 12.82 -6.32
CA LEU A 86 -11.00 14.20 -6.14
C LEU A 86 -9.90 15.24 -6.46
N LEU A 87 -8.67 14.77 -6.68
CA LEU A 87 -7.52 15.60 -7.00
C LEU A 87 -6.92 15.12 -8.31
N PRO A 88 -7.22 15.78 -9.44
CA PRO A 88 -6.61 15.48 -10.74
C PRO A 88 -5.08 15.54 -10.69
N PHE A 89 -4.41 14.76 -11.51
CA PHE A 89 -2.94 14.81 -11.59
C PHE A 89 -2.42 16.17 -12.07
N SER A 90 -3.25 16.95 -12.78
CA SER A 90 -2.96 18.33 -13.20
C SER A 90 -2.88 19.31 -12.01
N THR A 91 -3.60 19.07 -10.92
CA THR A 91 -3.58 19.94 -9.73
C THR A 91 -2.22 19.85 -9.03
N VAL A 92 -1.66 21.03 -8.73
CA VAL A 92 -0.41 21.17 -7.96
C VAL A 92 -0.74 21.24 -6.47
N PHE A 93 -0.29 20.28 -5.70
CA PHE A 93 -0.51 20.22 -4.25
C PHE A 93 0.78 20.49 -3.47
N PHE A 94 0.76 21.58 -2.69
CA PHE A 94 1.88 21.99 -1.83
C PHE A 94 1.52 21.85 -0.36
N MET A 95 2.43 21.22 0.39
CA MET A 95 2.39 21.25 1.84
C MET A 95 3.13 22.50 2.34
N VAL A 96 2.52 23.25 3.23
CA VAL A 96 3.07 24.51 3.77
C VAL A 96 3.03 24.42 5.30
N THR A 97 4.18 24.33 5.96
CA THR A 97 4.24 24.09 7.40
C THR A 97 5.37 24.85 8.09
N ALA A 98 5.23 25.07 9.38
CA ALA A 98 6.28 25.62 10.23
C ALA A 98 7.22 24.54 10.78
N GLU A 99 6.88 23.26 10.65
CA GLU A 99 7.66 22.16 11.19
C GLU A 99 8.77 21.73 10.23
N ALA A 100 9.99 21.86 10.68
CA ALA A 100 11.22 21.51 9.94
C ALA A 100 11.82 20.16 10.37
N SER A 101 11.06 19.32 11.12
CA SER A 101 11.60 18.03 11.55
C SER A 101 11.88 17.14 10.34
N TYR A 102 13.01 16.42 10.38
CA TYR A 102 13.38 15.48 9.33
C TYR A 102 12.26 14.45 9.09
N ALA A 103 11.62 13.99 10.16
CA ALA A 103 10.51 13.03 10.09
C ALA A 103 9.33 13.58 9.26
N ALA A 104 8.92 14.83 9.50
CA ALA A 104 7.83 15.49 8.77
C ALA A 104 8.19 15.72 7.29
N VAL A 105 9.44 16.10 7.01
CA VAL A 105 9.92 16.29 5.64
C VAL A 105 10.03 14.95 4.90
N ALA A 106 10.53 13.90 5.55
CA ALA A 106 10.63 12.56 4.98
C ALA A 106 9.23 11.97 4.68
N GLU A 107 8.29 12.09 5.63
CA GLU A 107 6.90 11.66 5.44
C GLU A 107 6.22 12.43 4.30
N ALA A 108 6.46 13.73 4.18
CA ALA A 108 5.97 14.54 3.07
C ALA A 108 6.62 14.18 1.73
N ALA A 109 7.92 13.87 1.71
CA ALA A 109 8.63 13.43 0.51
C ALA A 109 8.19 12.04 0.02
N GLU A 110 7.76 11.18 0.94
CA GLU A 110 7.18 9.87 0.64
C GLU A 110 5.77 9.99 0.04
N SER A 111 5.07 11.10 0.30
CA SER A 111 3.77 11.36 -0.28
C SER A 111 3.88 11.90 -1.70
N ALA A 112 2.82 11.74 -2.50
CA ALA A 112 2.76 12.24 -3.87
C ALA A 112 2.60 13.78 -3.94
N LEU A 113 3.34 14.51 -3.10
CA LEU A 113 3.38 15.98 -3.07
C LEU A 113 4.09 16.53 -4.30
N ASP A 114 3.59 17.65 -4.80
CA ASP A 114 4.28 18.41 -5.82
C ASP A 114 5.38 19.33 -5.23
N GLY A 115 5.26 19.66 -3.95
CA GLY A 115 6.27 20.40 -3.23
C GLY A 115 5.95 20.60 -1.74
N TYR A 116 6.96 21.00 -1.01
CA TYR A 116 6.94 21.26 0.42
C TYR A 116 7.57 22.62 0.69
N LEU A 117 6.93 23.46 1.51
CA LEU A 117 7.40 24.80 1.86
C LEU A 117 7.45 24.96 3.36
N LEU A 118 8.64 25.30 3.86
CA LEU A 118 8.85 25.61 5.28
C LEU A 118 8.58 27.09 5.55
N LYS A 119 7.73 27.41 6.50
CA LYS A 119 7.53 28.76 7.04
C LYS A 119 8.71 29.13 7.95
N PRO A 120 9.26 30.35 7.88
CA PRO A 120 8.93 31.44 6.95
C PRO A 120 9.58 31.27 5.57
N PHE A 121 8.88 31.69 4.51
CA PHE A 121 9.40 31.71 3.14
C PHE A 121 9.09 33.05 2.45
N THR A 122 9.88 33.37 1.44
CA THR A 122 9.69 34.57 0.64
C THR A 122 8.65 34.36 -0.46
N PRO A 123 7.93 35.41 -0.89
CA PRO A 123 7.01 35.31 -2.04
C PRO A 123 7.69 34.76 -3.30
N SER A 124 8.93 35.18 -3.57
CA SER A 124 9.70 34.67 -4.71
C SER A 124 9.95 33.16 -4.66
N ALA A 125 10.27 32.60 -3.47
CA ALA A 125 10.48 31.17 -3.29
C ALA A 125 9.17 30.38 -3.53
N LEU A 126 8.03 30.91 -3.09
CA LEU A 126 6.71 30.32 -3.37
C LEU A 126 6.44 30.31 -4.88
N PHE A 127 6.64 31.44 -5.54
CA PHE A 127 6.34 31.61 -6.97
C PHE A 127 7.21 30.71 -7.86
N GLU A 128 8.50 30.66 -7.57
CA GLU A 128 9.42 29.79 -8.29
C GLU A 128 8.98 28.33 -8.19
N ARG A 129 8.70 27.83 -6.98
CA ARG A 129 8.30 26.45 -6.77
C ARG A 129 6.95 26.10 -7.39
N LEU A 130 5.95 27.00 -7.29
CA LEU A 130 4.64 26.80 -7.93
C LEU A 130 4.79 26.75 -9.45
N SER A 131 5.58 27.65 -10.03
CA SER A 131 5.82 27.71 -11.47
C SER A 131 6.53 26.45 -11.98
N LEU A 132 7.56 25.97 -11.29
CA LEU A 132 8.28 24.74 -11.65
C LEU A 132 7.36 23.50 -11.55
N ALA A 133 6.56 23.40 -10.49
CA ALA A 133 5.63 22.29 -10.34
C ALA A 133 4.56 22.29 -11.44
N ARG A 134 4.01 23.47 -11.78
CA ARG A 134 3.05 23.59 -12.86
C ARG A 134 3.66 23.24 -14.22
N LEU A 135 4.84 23.77 -14.52
CA LEU A 135 5.54 23.44 -15.76
C LEU A 135 5.75 21.93 -15.92
N ARG A 136 6.12 21.25 -14.83
CA ARG A 136 6.23 19.77 -14.80
C ARG A 136 4.89 19.12 -15.15
N LYS A 137 3.76 19.59 -14.58
CA LYS A 137 2.42 19.04 -14.85
C LYS A 137 2.05 19.19 -16.32
N VAL A 138 2.28 20.35 -16.91
CA VAL A 138 2.03 20.60 -18.34
C VAL A 138 2.85 19.66 -19.23
N HIS A 139 4.14 19.50 -18.95
CA HIS A 139 4.99 18.60 -19.73
C HIS A 139 4.59 17.13 -19.64
N LEU A 140 3.97 16.71 -18.54
CA LEU A 140 3.57 15.31 -18.31
C LEU A 140 2.06 15.08 -18.53
N GLU A 141 1.33 16.09 -19.01
CA GLU A 141 -0.11 16.03 -19.24
C GLU A 141 -0.56 14.81 -20.05
N PRO A 142 0.06 14.44 -21.20
CA PRO A 142 -0.36 13.26 -21.96
C PRO A 142 -0.24 11.94 -21.18
N ILE A 143 0.73 11.86 -20.26
CA ILE A 143 0.90 10.70 -19.36
C ILE A 143 -0.23 10.67 -18.34
N PHE A 144 -0.55 11.83 -17.74
CA PHE A 144 -1.62 11.93 -16.75
C PHE A 144 -3.00 11.68 -17.34
N GLU A 145 -3.29 12.18 -18.53
CA GLU A 145 -4.52 11.88 -19.27
C GLU A 145 -4.70 10.37 -19.51
N ALA A 146 -3.63 9.69 -19.96
CA ALA A 146 -3.67 8.25 -20.16
C ALA A 146 -3.90 7.48 -18.84
N ILE A 147 -3.33 7.95 -17.72
CA ILE A 147 -3.55 7.36 -16.39
C ILE A 147 -5.01 7.59 -15.94
N GLU A 148 -5.55 8.78 -16.11
CA GLU A 148 -6.93 9.13 -15.75
C GLU A 148 -7.96 8.38 -16.60
N ALA A 149 -7.62 8.09 -17.87
CA ALA A 149 -8.38 7.21 -18.77
C ALA A 149 -8.20 5.70 -18.47
N GLU A 150 -7.40 5.35 -17.45
CA GLU A 150 -7.03 3.97 -17.08
C GLU A 150 -6.30 3.19 -18.21
N ASP A 151 -5.80 3.88 -19.22
CA ASP A 151 -4.93 3.30 -20.25
C ASP A 151 -3.47 3.23 -19.78
N PHE A 152 -3.24 2.35 -18.79
CA PHE A 152 -1.92 2.22 -18.15
C PHE A 152 -0.84 1.73 -19.10
N VAL A 153 -1.21 0.97 -20.14
CA VAL A 153 -0.27 0.49 -21.16
C VAL A 153 0.24 1.66 -21.98
N ARG A 154 -0.65 2.51 -22.47
CA ARG A 154 -0.29 3.74 -23.19
C ARG A 154 0.50 4.70 -22.29
N ALA A 155 0.08 4.89 -21.05
CA ALA A 155 0.78 5.75 -20.09
C ALA A 155 2.22 5.27 -19.85
N ALA A 156 2.44 3.96 -19.70
CA ALA A 156 3.78 3.38 -19.56
C ALA A 156 4.63 3.59 -20.81
N ALA A 157 4.06 3.39 -22.00
CA ALA A 157 4.76 3.62 -23.28
C ALA A 157 5.20 5.10 -23.42
N LEU A 158 4.33 6.06 -23.11
CA LEU A 158 4.66 7.49 -23.11
C LEU A 158 5.77 7.84 -22.09
N CYS A 159 5.79 7.16 -20.94
CA CYS A 159 6.85 7.34 -19.95
C CYS A 159 8.20 6.85 -20.48
N VAL A 160 8.24 5.68 -21.12
CA VAL A 160 9.46 5.12 -21.71
C VAL A 160 9.97 6.00 -22.86
N GLU A 161 9.09 6.41 -23.78
CA GLU A 161 9.44 7.30 -24.88
C GLU A 161 10.09 8.59 -24.36
N ARG A 162 9.48 9.24 -23.35
CA ARG A 162 10.03 10.44 -22.74
C ARG A 162 11.38 10.20 -22.07
N PHE A 163 11.55 9.05 -21.43
CA PHE A 163 12.83 8.66 -20.81
C PHE A 163 13.92 8.48 -21.86
N GLU A 164 13.65 7.76 -22.95
CA GLU A 164 14.62 7.45 -24.02
C GLU A 164 15.01 8.70 -24.82
N THR A 165 14.03 9.57 -25.08
CA THR A 165 14.25 10.82 -25.84
C THR A 165 14.79 11.95 -24.98
N ARG A 166 15.00 11.74 -23.67
CA ARG A 166 15.51 12.77 -22.73
C ARG A 166 14.73 14.07 -22.74
N GLN A 167 13.42 14.02 -22.93
CA GLN A 167 12.56 15.19 -22.84
C GLN A 167 12.49 15.75 -21.42
N PRO A 168 12.06 17.00 -21.21
CA PRO A 168 11.94 17.58 -19.88
C PRO A 168 11.20 16.66 -18.90
N TYR A 169 11.71 16.53 -17.68
CA TYR A 169 11.18 15.65 -16.62
C TYR A 169 11.22 14.14 -16.93
N TRP A 170 12.15 13.69 -17.78
CA TRP A 170 12.32 12.29 -18.17
C TRP A 170 12.55 11.32 -16.99
N LEU A 171 13.27 11.74 -15.94
CA LEU A 171 13.45 10.91 -14.73
C LEU A 171 12.15 10.77 -13.93
N TYR A 172 11.33 11.82 -13.89
CA TYR A 172 10.03 11.76 -13.25
C TYR A 172 9.06 10.87 -14.05
N ALA A 173 9.07 10.96 -15.38
CA ALA A 173 8.33 10.05 -16.24
C ALA A 173 8.78 8.59 -16.05
N ALA A 174 10.09 8.32 -15.96
CA ALA A 174 10.59 6.98 -15.68
C ALA A 174 10.09 6.42 -14.36
N ARG A 175 9.99 7.25 -13.30
CA ARG A 175 9.42 6.84 -12.02
C ARG A 175 7.95 6.44 -12.16
N ILE A 176 7.13 7.22 -12.88
CA ILE A 176 5.73 6.89 -13.17
C ILE A 176 5.66 5.59 -13.98
N GLY A 177 6.44 5.47 -15.06
CA GLY A 177 6.45 4.31 -15.95
C GLY A 177 6.81 3.02 -15.21
N SER A 178 7.81 3.07 -14.33
CA SER A 178 8.19 1.91 -13.52
C SER A 178 7.06 1.45 -12.59
N GLU A 179 6.32 2.38 -11.96
CA GLU A 179 5.15 2.04 -11.13
C GLU A 179 4.00 1.46 -11.97
N LEU A 180 3.79 1.99 -13.19
CA LEU A 180 2.81 1.44 -14.13
C LEU A 180 3.15 0.01 -14.54
N PHE A 181 4.41 -0.29 -14.85
CA PHE A 181 4.85 -1.65 -15.14
C PHE A 181 4.66 -2.60 -13.96
N LEU A 182 4.98 -2.17 -12.73
CA LEU A 182 4.71 -2.97 -11.53
C LEU A 182 3.22 -3.27 -11.37
N ARG A 183 2.36 -2.27 -11.62
CA ARG A 183 0.91 -2.43 -11.57
C ARG A 183 0.38 -3.39 -12.64
N LEU A 184 0.95 -3.36 -13.83
CA LEU A 184 0.61 -4.27 -14.94
C LEU A 184 1.18 -5.69 -14.75
N GLY A 185 1.94 -5.94 -13.68
CA GLY A 185 2.63 -7.21 -13.46
C GLY A 185 3.83 -7.44 -14.39
N GLN A 186 4.26 -6.40 -15.10
CA GLN A 186 5.40 -6.42 -16.04
C GLN A 186 6.70 -6.16 -15.27
N HIS A 187 7.12 -7.14 -14.45
CA HIS A 187 8.22 -6.96 -13.49
C HIS A 187 9.59 -6.81 -14.16
N GLU A 188 9.80 -7.46 -15.31
CA GLU A 188 11.06 -7.36 -16.06
C GLU A 188 11.20 -5.99 -16.73
N GLU A 189 10.13 -5.45 -17.31
CA GLU A 189 10.09 -4.10 -17.88
C GLU A 189 10.31 -3.04 -16.79
N ALA A 190 9.66 -3.21 -15.63
CA ALA A 190 9.89 -2.34 -14.49
C ALA A 190 11.36 -2.36 -14.06
N ARG A 191 11.96 -3.55 -13.93
CA ARG A 191 13.36 -3.72 -13.56
C ARG A 191 14.29 -3.04 -14.57
N THR A 192 14.07 -3.30 -15.86
CA THR A 192 14.87 -2.72 -16.94
C THR A 192 14.86 -1.19 -16.89
N LEU A 193 13.69 -0.59 -16.66
CA LEU A 193 13.56 0.86 -16.56
C LEU A 193 14.25 1.41 -15.30
N PHE A 194 14.10 0.75 -14.14
CA PHE A 194 14.83 1.14 -12.93
C PHE A 194 16.35 1.05 -13.11
N GLU A 195 16.87 -0.02 -13.72
CA GLU A 195 18.30 -0.21 -14.00
C GLU A 195 18.82 0.85 -14.99
N ALA A 196 18.02 1.21 -16.00
CA ALA A 196 18.35 2.28 -16.94
C ALA A 196 18.41 3.65 -16.25
N VAL A 197 17.52 3.90 -15.29
CA VAL A 197 17.57 5.11 -14.45
C VAL A 197 18.85 5.11 -13.60
N ILE A 198 19.20 4.00 -12.96
CA ILE A 198 20.41 3.88 -12.12
C ILE A 198 21.67 4.12 -12.96
N ALA A 199 21.72 3.57 -14.18
CA ALA A 199 22.83 3.78 -15.10
C ALA A 199 22.99 5.25 -15.52
N ALA A 200 21.88 5.96 -15.70
CA ALA A 200 21.87 7.38 -16.04
C ALA A 200 22.17 8.26 -14.81
N ARG A 201 21.59 7.93 -13.66
CA ARG A 201 21.74 8.61 -12.39
C ARG A 201 21.39 7.64 -11.24
N ALA A 202 22.33 7.41 -10.33
CA ALA A 202 22.14 6.48 -9.20
C ALA A 202 21.20 7.09 -8.14
N LEU A 203 19.89 7.01 -8.39
CA LEU A 203 18.85 7.55 -7.51
C LEU A 203 18.37 6.49 -6.50
N PRO A 204 18.22 6.83 -5.20
CA PRO A 204 17.78 5.90 -4.16
C PRO A 204 16.44 5.22 -4.48
N TRP A 205 15.46 5.96 -4.97
CA TRP A 205 14.14 5.42 -5.32
C TRP A 205 14.21 4.36 -6.44
N ALA A 206 15.14 4.49 -7.40
CA ALA A 206 15.31 3.50 -8.45
C ALA A 206 15.96 2.21 -7.92
N LYS A 207 16.94 2.32 -7.01
CA LYS A 207 17.50 1.17 -6.30
C LYS A 207 16.45 0.45 -5.46
N LEU A 208 15.58 1.21 -4.77
CA LEU A 208 14.43 0.66 -4.04
C LEU A 208 13.47 -0.05 -4.99
N GLY A 209 13.20 0.52 -6.16
CA GLY A 209 12.39 -0.09 -7.21
C GLY A 209 12.92 -1.43 -7.69
N VAL A 210 14.23 -1.55 -7.92
CA VAL A 210 14.88 -2.83 -8.24
C VAL A 210 14.65 -3.86 -7.13
N ALA A 211 14.82 -3.48 -5.86
CA ALA A 211 14.56 -4.40 -4.75
C ALA A 211 13.09 -4.85 -4.71
N ARG A 212 12.14 -3.95 -4.97
CA ARG A 212 10.72 -4.28 -5.08
C ARG A 212 10.45 -5.28 -6.22
N THR A 213 11.01 -5.06 -7.41
CA THR A 213 10.88 -6.02 -8.52
C THR A 213 11.48 -7.37 -8.21
N GLN A 214 12.60 -7.41 -7.45
CA GLN A 214 13.20 -8.66 -7.00
C GLN A 214 12.28 -9.45 -6.06
N ILE A 215 11.58 -8.78 -5.14
CA ILE A 215 10.57 -9.42 -4.27
C ILE A 215 9.41 -9.96 -5.11
N GLU A 216 8.86 -9.13 -6.00
CA GLU A 216 7.74 -9.51 -6.87
C GLU A 216 8.07 -10.71 -7.77
N SER A 217 9.32 -10.82 -8.21
CA SER A 217 9.84 -11.94 -9.03
C SER A 217 10.31 -13.14 -8.19
N GLY A 218 10.10 -13.15 -6.88
CA GLY A 218 10.49 -14.26 -5.99
C GLY A 218 11.98 -14.30 -5.60
N HIS A 219 12.77 -13.28 -5.96
CA HIS A 219 14.19 -13.18 -5.61
C HIS A 219 14.41 -12.43 -4.30
N THR A 220 13.61 -12.71 -3.29
CA THR A 220 13.52 -11.97 -2.01
C THR A 220 14.86 -11.89 -1.28
N ALA A 221 15.70 -12.92 -1.33
CA ALA A 221 17.03 -12.89 -0.71
C ALA A 221 17.97 -11.84 -1.36
N ARG A 222 17.90 -11.67 -2.69
CA ARG A 222 18.65 -10.62 -3.40
C ARG A 222 18.16 -9.23 -3.03
N ALA A 223 16.84 -9.09 -2.89
CA ALA A 223 16.24 -7.82 -2.46
C ALA A 223 16.75 -7.38 -1.08
N VAL A 224 16.89 -8.32 -0.13
CA VAL A 224 17.48 -8.02 1.20
C VAL A 224 18.88 -7.42 1.05
N THR A 225 19.74 -8.02 0.23
CA THR A 225 21.11 -7.50 0.01
C THR A 225 21.09 -6.11 -0.63
N THR A 226 20.25 -5.90 -1.64
CA THR A 226 20.10 -4.59 -2.31
C THR A 226 19.62 -3.52 -1.32
N LEU A 227 18.67 -3.84 -0.45
CA LEU A 227 18.09 -2.93 0.54
C LEU A 227 19.09 -2.61 1.67
N GLN A 228 19.84 -3.60 2.14
CA GLN A 228 20.90 -3.39 3.13
C GLN A 228 22.00 -2.45 2.58
N GLY A 229 22.36 -2.61 1.31
CA GLY A 229 23.27 -1.69 0.63
C GLY A 229 22.70 -0.27 0.57
N LEU A 230 21.44 -0.12 0.22
CA LEU A 230 20.76 1.17 0.12
C LEU A 230 20.67 1.88 1.50
N ILE A 231 20.34 1.14 2.55
CA ILE A 231 20.31 1.64 3.93
C ILE A 231 21.71 2.02 4.41
N GLY A 232 22.75 1.30 3.98
CA GLY A 232 24.14 1.64 4.25
C GLY A 232 24.59 2.96 3.60
N GLU A 233 24.00 3.32 2.45
CA GLU A 233 24.25 4.61 1.78
C GLU A 233 23.43 5.75 2.42
N ASP A 234 22.19 5.48 2.83
CA ASP A 234 21.29 6.44 3.47
C ASP A 234 20.46 5.75 4.55
N ALA A 235 20.94 5.82 5.78
CA ALA A 235 20.28 5.24 6.95
C ALA A 235 18.94 5.94 7.32
N SER A 236 18.66 7.10 6.74
CA SER A 236 17.44 7.86 6.97
C SER A 236 16.33 7.54 5.97
N PHE A 237 16.61 6.74 4.94
CA PHE A 237 15.63 6.40 3.91
C PHE A 237 14.62 5.36 4.43
N ALA A 238 13.57 5.85 5.09
CA ALA A 238 12.58 5.05 5.80
C ALA A 238 11.84 4.04 4.91
N ASP A 239 11.57 4.36 3.63
CA ASP A 239 10.93 3.45 2.67
C ASP A 239 11.77 2.18 2.42
N ALA A 240 13.10 2.27 2.50
CA ALA A 240 13.96 1.09 2.34
C ALA A 240 13.77 0.09 3.49
N TYR A 241 13.56 0.58 4.71
CA TYR A 241 13.25 -0.28 5.86
C TYR A 241 11.86 -0.93 5.72
N ASP A 242 10.86 -0.22 5.19
CA ASP A 242 9.53 -0.79 4.95
C ASP A 242 9.59 -2.00 4.00
N VAL A 243 10.35 -1.88 2.91
CA VAL A 243 10.51 -2.95 1.92
C VAL A 243 11.42 -4.06 2.47
N LEU A 244 12.48 -3.72 3.23
CA LEU A 244 13.35 -4.70 3.90
C LEU A 244 12.57 -5.54 4.91
N GLY A 245 11.76 -4.90 5.76
CA GLY A 245 10.92 -5.60 6.73
C GLY A 245 9.95 -6.57 6.05
N ARG A 246 9.32 -6.15 4.94
CA ARG A 246 8.47 -7.03 4.13
C ARG A 246 9.25 -8.23 3.59
N ALA A 247 10.44 -8.01 3.00
CA ALA A 247 11.28 -9.09 2.49
C ALA A 247 11.68 -10.09 3.58
N GLN A 248 12.03 -9.59 4.77
CA GLN A 248 12.36 -10.41 5.93
C GLN A 248 11.16 -11.24 6.43
N VAL A 249 9.95 -10.66 6.42
CA VAL A 249 8.71 -11.39 6.76
C VAL A 249 8.45 -12.51 5.75
N GLU A 250 8.59 -12.26 4.45
CA GLU A 250 8.42 -13.30 3.42
C GLU A 250 9.41 -14.46 3.56
N LEU A 251 10.64 -14.16 3.98
CA LEU A 251 11.67 -15.17 4.28
C LEU A 251 11.47 -15.88 5.62
N GLY A 252 10.54 -15.42 6.46
CA GLY A 252 10.34 -15.93 7.82
C GLY A 252 11.38 -15.45 8.83
N ASN A 253 12.12 -14.40 8.54
CA ASN A 253 13.14 -13.80 9.40
C ASN A 253 12.54 -12.76 10.35
N PHE A 254 11.58 -13.15 11.17
CA PHE A 254 10.72 -12.27 11.96
C PHE A 254 11.47 -11.44 13.01
N ALA A 255 12.49 -12.01 13.65
CA ALA A 255 13.32 -11.28 14.61
C ALA A 255 14.02 -10.08 13.97
N GLN A 256 14.48 -10.23 12.71
CA GLN A 256 15.07 -9.13 11.96
C GLN A 256 14.00 -8.14 11.47
N ALA A 257 12.83 -8.64 11.03
CA ALA A 257 11.74 -7.81 10.54
C ALA A 257 11.23 -6.85 11.62
N ILE A 258 11.07 -7.30 12.87
CA ILE A 258 10.61 -6.44 13.97
C ILE A 258 11.59 -5.31 14.27
N GLU A 259 12.91 -5.58 14.26
CA GLU A 259 13.93 -4.55 14.45
C GLU A 259 13.94 -3.55 13.29
N THR A 260 13.77 -4.04 12.08
CA THR A 260 13.66 -3.21 10.87
C THR A 260 12.43 -2.29 10.94
N TYR A 261 11.25 -2.81 11.32
CA TYR A 261 10.05 -1.98 11.49
C TYR A 261 10.15 -1.03 12.68
N ARG A 262 10.86 -1.42 13.76
CA ARG A 262 11.13 -0.53 14.89
C ARG A 262 11.97 0.68 14.44
N THR A 263 13.00 0.43 13.65
CA THR A 263 13.84 1.50 13.07
C THR A 263 13.02 2.39 12.14
N ALA A 264 12.24 1.82 11.22
CA ALA A 264 11.36 2.57 10.33
C ALA A 264 10.37 3.46 11.10
N SER A 265 9.75 2.93 12.17
CA SER A 265 8.83 3.67 13.02
C SER A 265 9.53 4.78 13.84
N SER A 266 10.81 4.60 14.20
CA SER A 266 11.58 5.63 14.90
C SER A 266 11.97 6.81 13.99
N LEU A 267 12.20 6.54 12.70
CA LEU A 267 12.48 7.58 11.69
C LEU A 267 11.26 8.46 11.41
N THR A 268 10.05 7.88 11.47
CA THR A 268 8.78 8.60 11.24
C THR A 268 7.75 8.21 12.30
N PRO A 269 7.82 8.79 13.51
CA PRO A 269 7.05 8.34 14.68
C PRO A 269 5.54 8.47 14.56
N ASP A 270 5.04 9.33 13.66
CA ASP A 270 3.61 9.58 13.44
C ASP A 270 3.06 8.90 12.17
N SER A 271 3.89 8.10 11.50
CA SER A 271 3.43 7.30 10.35
C SER A 271 2.51 6.16 10.81
N VAL A 272 1.21 6.33 10.56
CA VAL A 272 0.18 5.33 10.91
C VAL A 272 0.53 3.96 10.31
N VAL A 273 0.97 3.91 9.05
CA VAL A 273 1.32 2.66 8.35
C VAL A 273 2.47 1.93 9.03
N ARG A 274 3.55 2.64 9.44
CA ARG A 274 4.71 2.04 10.10
C ARG A 274 4.41 1.58 11.51
N LEU A 275 3.61 2.38 12.24
CA LEU A 275 3.08 1.97 13.56
C LEU A 275 2.26 0.67 13.45
N GLN A 276 1.40 0.57 12.44
CA GLN A 276 0.60 -0.64 12.20
C GLN A 276 1.46 -1.86 11.88
N LYS A 277 2.45 -1.74 10.98
CA LYS A 277 3.38 -2.83 10.66
C LYS A 277 4.16 -3.30 11.88
N LEU A 278 4.71 -2.35 12.66
CA LEU A 278 5.43 -2.67 13.90
C LEU A 278 4.51 -3.36 14.91
N GLY A 279 3.31 -2.82 15.13
CA GLY A 279 2.36 -3.38 16.09
C GLY A 279 1.87 -4.77 15.72
N MET A 280 1.51 -4.99 14.46
CA MET A 280 1.10 -6.31 13.98
C MET A 280 2.25 -7.33 14.06
N MET A 281 3.48 -6.94 13.67
CA MET A 281 4.63 -7.83 13.78
C MET A 281 4.93 -8.18 15.24
N SER A 282 4.82 -7.19 16.15
CA SER A 282 4.98 -7.41 17.61
C SER A 282 3.97 -8.42 18.14
N TYR A 283 2.72 -8.35 17.70
CA TYR A 283 1.67 -9.31 18.06
C TYR A 283 2.04 -10.75 17.67
N TYR A 284 2.42 -10.97 16.41
CA TYR A 284 2.82 -12.30 15.94
C TYR A 284 4.10 -12.81 16.59
N MET A 285 4.91 -11.92 17.17
CA MET A 285 6.09 -12.29 17.97
C MET A 285 5.79 -12.45 19.47
N GLY A 286 4.54 -12.23 19.89
CA GLY A 286 4.11 -12.37 21.29
C GLY A 286 4.44 -11.17 22.19
N ASP A 287 4.95 -10.07 21.63
CA ASP A 287 5.21 -8.82 22.38
C ASP A 287 3.93 -7.97 22.47
N LEU A 288 3.01 -8.39 23.38
CA LEU A 288 1.73 -7.73 23.55
C LEU A 288 1.87 -6.31 24.09
N ALA A 289 2.88 -6.03 24.92
CA ALA A 289 3.11 -4.70 25.48
C ALA A 289 3.44 -3.67 24.39
N THR A 290 4.37 -4.00 23.49
CA THR A 290 4.67 -3.17 22.31
C THR A 290 3.47 -3.08 21.38
N THR A 291 2.76 -4.18 21.12
CA THR A 291 1.54 -4.21 20.31
C THR A 291 0.51 -3.20 20.80
N THR A 292 0.14 -3.28 22.07
CA THR A 292 -0.87 -2.41 22.68
C THR A 292 -0.45 -0.95 22.63
N LYS A 293 0.81 -0.64 22.98
CA LYS A 293 1.34 0.73 22.96
C LYS A 293 1.30 1.34 21.57
N VAL A 294 1.79 0.59 20.58
CA VAL A 294 2.01 1.13 19.21
C VAL A 294 0.70 1.19 18.44
N LEU A 295 -0.16 0.16 18.53
CA LEU A 295 -1.45 0.16 17.83
C LEU A 295 -2.45 1.13 18.46
N SER A 296 -2.46 1.33 19.78
CA SER A 296 -3.27 2.37 20.40
C SER A 296 -2.90 3.77 19.89
N ARG A 297 -1.59 4.04 19.70
CA ARG A 297 -1.15 5.28 19.07
C ARG A 297 -1.61 5.38 17.61
N ALA A 298 -1.49 4.30 16.84
CA ALA A 298 -1.95 4.27 15.45
C ALA A 298 -3.47 4.56 15.34
N VAL A 299 -4.29 4.02 16.26
CA VAL A 299 -5.73 4.30 16.35
C VAL A 299 -5.99 5.78 16.60
N ILE A 300 -5.29 6.38 17.57
CA ILE A 300 -5.45 7.82 17.91
C ILE A 300 -5.08 8.71 16.72
N LEU A 301 -3.98 8.38 16.02
CA LEU A 301 -3.48 9.19 14.92
C LEU A 301 -4.29 9.03 13.64
N GLY A 302 -4.89 7.86 13.39
CA GLY A 302 -5.33 7.57 12.04
C GLY A 302 -6.54 6.70 11.84
N ILE A 303 -7.36 6.36 12.83
CA ILE A 303 -8.52 5.46 12.64
C ILE A 303 -9.52 5.98 11.59
N ASP A 304 -9.59 7.28 11.41
CA ASP A 304 -10.45 7.94 10.42
C ASP A 304 -9.76 8.14 9.07
N SER A 305 -8.46 7.83 8.99
CA SER A 305 -7.68 7.87 7.75
C SER A 305 -7.89 6.63 6.91
N LYS A 306 -7.91 6.81 5.59
CA LYS A 306 -7.87 5.67 4.63
C LYS A 306 -6.55 4.89 4.67
N MET A 307 -5.52 5.42 5.34
CA MET A 307 -4.26 4.72 5.59
C MET A 307 -4.36 3.73 6.75
N PHE A 308 -5.44 3.80 7.53
CA PHE A 308 -5.62 2.91 8.66
C PHE A 308 -6.18 1.56 8.21
N ASP A 309 -5.45 0.50 8.49
CA ASP A 309 -5.92 -0.86 8.29
C ASP A 309 -6.65 -1.37 9.54
N PHE A 310 -7.92 -1.70 9.38
CA PHE A 310 -8.75 -2.18 10.47
C PHE A 310 -8.33 -3.56 11.03
N GLN A 311 -7.47 -4.31 10.32
CA GLN A 311 -6.81 -5.49 10.90
C GLN A 311 -6.01 -5.13 12.15
N SER A 312 -5.39 -3.95 12.20
CA SER A 312 -4.70 -3.45 13.39
C SER A 312 -5.62 -3.32 14.60
N LEU A 313 -6.88 -2.95 14.39
CA LEU A 313 -7.87 -2.88 15.47
C LEU A 313 -8.26 -4.28 15.97
N VAL A 314 -8.34 -5.28 15.06
CA VAL A 314 -8.55 -6.70 15.46
C VAL A 314 -7.39 -7.20 16.32
N VAL A 315 -6.16 -6.96 15.87
CA VAL A 315 -4.95 -7.36 16.60
C VAL A 315 -4.86 -6.67 17.96
N LEU A 316 -5.21 -5.38 18.04
CA LEU A 316 -5.29 -4.63 19.30
C LEU A 316 -6.36 -5.23 20.24
N THR A 317 -7.51 -5.66 19.68
CA THR A 317 -8.56 -6.31 20.47
C THR A 317 -8.07 -7.64 21.06
N PHE A 318 -7.35 -8.46 20.28
CA PHE A 318 -6.71 -9.68 20.80
C PHE A 318 -5.69 -9.37 21.92
N SER A 319 -4.90 -8.31 21.75
CA SER A 319 -3.91 -7.90 22.75
C SER A 319 -4.56 -7.48 24.06
N TYR A 320 -5.60 -6.64 24.02
CA TYR A 320 -6.37 -6.26 25.22
C TYR A 320 -7.08 -7.46 25.85
N PHE A 321 -7.59 -8.39 25.03
CA PHE A 321 -8.21 -9.61 25.53
C PHE A 321 -7.19 -10.46 26.28
N ALA A 322 -5.99 -10.66 25.75
CA ALA A 322 -4.93 -11.45 26.39
C ALA A 322 -4.45 -10.82 27.70
N ASP A 323 -4.38 -9.49 27.77
CA ASP A 323 -4.06 -8.73 28.98
C ASP A 323 -5.24 -8.62 29.97
N ASN A 324 -6.41 -9.23 29.65
CA ASN A 324 -7.66 -9.13 30.42
C ASN A 324 -8.13 -7.68 30.64
N ASP A 325 -7.75 -6.75 29.77
CA ASP A 325 -8.22 -5.34 29.76
C ASP A 325 -9.60 -5.22 29.10
N ARG A 326 -10.64 -5.42 29.92
CA ARG A 326 -12.04 -5.30 29.47
C ARG A 326 -12.37 -3.92 28.89
N LYS A 327 -11.84 -2.84 29.49
CA LYS A 327 -12.08 -1.48 29.00
C LYS A 327 -11.41 -1.24 27.64
N GLY A 328 -10.24 -1.84 27.41
CA GLY A 328 -9.57 -1.83 26.11
C GLY A 328 -10.42 -2.51 25.04
N VAL A 329 -10.94 -3.70 25.33
CA VAL A 329 -11.85 -4.43 24.43
C VAL A 329 -13.11 -3.60 24.14
N GLU A 330 -13.77 -3.02 25.15
CA GLU A 330 -14.96 -2.18 24.98
C GLU A 330 -14.68 -0.95 24.10
N ARG A 331 -13.50 -0.31 24.24
CA ARG A 331 -13.08 0.79 23.36
C ARG A 331 -12.95 0.34 21.91
N CYS A 332 -12.28 -0.79 21.66
CA CYS A 332 -12.18 -1.35 20.31
C CYS A 332 -13.56 -1.68 19.72
N MET A 333 -14.50 -2.20 20.54
CA MET A 333 -15.87 -2.44 20.09
C MET A 333 -16.60 -1.17 19.67
N ALA A 334 -16.44 -0.07 20.42
CA ALA A 334 -16.99 1.23 20.08
C ALA A 334 -16.36 1.78 18.77
N ASP A 335 -15.06 1.58 18.56
CA ASP A 335 -14.36 1.94 17.34
C ASP A 335 -14.88 1.12 16.16
N PHE A 336 -15.06 -0.19 16.31
CA PHE A 336 -15.66 -1.04 15.28
C PHE A 336 -17.09 -0.64 14.92
N ALA A 337 -17.91 -0.22 15.90
CA ALA A 337 -19.26 0.27 15.63
C ALA A 337 -19.22 1.51 14.70
N ARG A 338 -18.34 2.48 14.99
CA ARG A 338 -18.14 3.66 14.15
C ARG A 338 -17.60 3.31 12.74
N VAL A 339 -16.70 2.33 12.65
CA VAL A 339 -16.17 1.86 11.36
C VAL A 339 -17.27 1.18 10.54
N MET A 340 -18.13 0.37 11.18
CA MET A 340 -19.25 -0.31 10.53
C MET A 340 -20.29 0.68 10.00
N GLU A 341 -20.58 1.76 10.73
CA GLU A 341 -21.48 2.82 10.25
C GLU A 341 -20.98 3.48 8.96
N ARG A 342 -19.65 3.63 8.83
CA ARG A 342 -19.01 4.22 7.63
C ARG A 342 -18.84 3.24 6.47
N HIS A 343 -18.73 1.94 6.75
CA HIS A 343 -18.45 0.89 5.78
C HIS A 343 -19.45 -0.29 5.91
N PRO A 344 -20.77 -0.06 5.84
CA PRO A 344 -21.79 -1.09 6.15
C PRO A 344 -21.77 -2.26 5.16
N SER A 345 -21.36 -2.03 3.92
CA SER A 345 -21.32 -3.05 2.86
C SER A 345 -19.98 -3.79 2.77
N SER A 346 -18.98 -3.43 3.55
CA SER A 346 -17.66 -4.05 3.50
C SER A 346 -17.67 -5.42 4.20
N THR A 347 -17.60 -6.50 3.42
CA THR A 347 -17.51 -7.87 3.96
C THR A 347 -16.26 -8.09 4.82
N ARG A 348 -15.16 -7.41 4.51
CA ARG A 348 -13.92 -7.45 5.31
C ARG A 348 -14.16 -6.83 6.70
N VAL A 349 -14.79 -5.66 6.78
CA VAL A 349 -15.12 -5.01 8.06
C VAL A 349 -16.12 -5.86 8.85
N GLN A 350 -17.14 -6.42 8.21
CA GLN A 350 -18.09 -7.31 8.86
C GLN A 350 -17.42 -8.52 9.51
N ARG A 351 -16.42 -9.12 8.85
CA ARG A 351 -15.61 -10.22 9.43
C ARG A 351 -14.81 -9.75 10.64
N PHE A 352 -14.20 -8.57 10.60
CA PHE A 352 -13.45 -8.03 11.74
C PHE A 352 -14.34 -7.82 12.96
N VAL A 353 -15.53 -7.25 12.73
CA VAL A 353 -16.55 -7.08 13.79
C VAL A 353 -17.00 -8.43 14.35
N ALA A 354 -17.20 -9.44 13.50
CA ALA A 354 -17.56 -10.78 13.95
C ALA A 354 -16.47 -11.41 14.82
N VAL A 355 -15.20 -11.22 14.49
CA VAL A 355 -14.06 -11.66 15.32
C VAL A 355 -14.06 -10.97 16.67
N ALA A 356 -14.18 -9.63 16.69
CA ALA A 356 -14.20 -8.84 17.92
C ALA A 356 -15.40 -9.21 18.82
N ASN A 357 -16.59 -9.37 18.25
CA ASN A 357 -17.78 -9.85 18.96
C ASN A 357 -17.55 -11.24 19.57
N THR A 358 -16.90 -12.15 18.86
CA THR A 358 -16.62 -13.51 19.36
C THR A 358 -15.66 -13.47 20.54
N LEU A 359 -14.62 -12.61 20.50
CA LEU A 359 -13.74 -12.38 21.65
C LEU A 359 -14.49 -11.85 22.86
N GLN A 360 -15.42 -10.90 22.63
CA GLN A 360 -16.26 -10.37 23.71
C GLN A 360 -17.17 -11.44 24.30
N LEU A 361 -17.75 -12.33 23.50
CA LEU A 361 -18.55 -13.46 23.97
C LEU A 361 -17.72 -14.42 24.84
N ILE A 362 -16.48 -14.71 24.46
CA ILE A 362 -15.55 -15.53 25.25
C ILE A 362 -15.22 -14.83 26.58
N GLN A 363 -14.93 -13.53 26.57
CA GLN A 363 -14.65 -12.73 27.76
C GLN A 363 -15.84 -12.70 28.72
N GLN A 364 -17.07 -12.67 28.19
CA GLN A 364 -18.32 -12.72 28.97
C GLN A 364 -18.73 -14.15 29.36
N ARG A 365 -17.91 -15.17 29.05
CA ARG A 365 -18.17 -16.58 29.27
C ARG A 365 -19.44 -17.12 28.59
N GLN A 366 -19.87 -16.48 27.49
CA GLN A 366 -20.99 -16.96 26.65
C GLN A 366 -20.47 -17.96 25.60
N PHE A 367 -19.90 -19.05 26.08
CA PHE A 367 -19.15 -19.99 25.24
C PHE A 367 -20.00 -20.67 24.16
N SER A 368 -21.26 -21.00 24.45
CA SER A 368 -22.13 -21.61 23.44
C SER A 368 -22.31 -20.73 22.21
N LYS A 369 -22.49 -19.42 22.41
CA LYS A 369 -22.62 -18.45 21.31
C LYS A 369 -21.29 -18.23 20.60
N ALA A 370 -20.18 -18.24 21.32
CA ALA A 370 -18.84 -18.12 20.75
C ALA A 370 -18.53 -19.31 19.83
N VAL A 371 -18.83 -20.55 20.28
CA VAL A 371 -18.67 -21.78 19.47
C VAL A 371 -19.55 -21.72 18.23
N GLU A 372 -20.80 -21.27 18.33
CA GLU A 372 -21.70 -21.12 17.18
C GLU A 372 -21.14 -20.10 16.17
N ALA A 373 -20.64 -18.96 16.64
CA ALA A 373 -20.00 -17.95 15.79
C ALA A 373 -18.75 -18.50 15.08
N ILE A 374 -17.88 -19.22 15.78
CA ILE A 374 -16.70 -19.87 15.22
C ILE A 374 -17.09 -20.91 14.16
N ARG A 375 -18.08 -21.77 14.43
CA ARG A 375 -18.62 -22.72 13.45
C ARG A 375 -19.23 -22.03 12.24
N GLY A 376 -19.84 -20.87 12.44
CA GLY A 376 -20.31 -20.00 11.36
C GLY A 376 -19.17 -19.57 10.44
N MET A 377 -18.09 -19.05 11.00
CA MET A 377 -16.88 -18.65 10.25
C MET A 377 -16.22 -19.84 9.55
N ALA A 378 -16.19 -21.00 10.18
CA ALA A 378 -15.59 -22.21 9.63
C ALA A 378 -16.20 -22.66 8.30
N ARG A 379 -17.47 -22.33 8.03
CA ARG A 379 -18.14 -22.65 6.75
C ARG A 379 -17.55 -21.87 5.58
N GLU A 380 -16.86 -20.78 5.85
CA GLU A 380 -16.29 -19.88 4.84
C GLU A 380 -14.81 -20.14 4.53
N ILE A 381 -14.11 -21.00 5.28
CA ILE A 381 -12.64 -21.19 5.16
C ILE A 381 -12.17 -21.66 3.79
N THR A 382 -13.07 -22.22 2.97
CA THR A 382 -12.76 -22.66 1.60
C THR A 382 -13.23 -21.67 0.52
N THR A 383 -13.91 -20.59 0.88
CA THR A 383 -14.38 -19.58 -0.09
C THR A 383 -13.24 -18.69 -0.56
N SER A 384 -13.35 -18.12 -1.76
CA SER A 384 -12.32 -17.22 -2.30
C SER A 384 -12.23 -15.90 -1.52
N SER A 385 -13.32 -15.49 -0.87
CA SER A 385 -13.37 -14.29 -0.04
C SER A 385 -12.68 -14.44 1.32
N PHE A 386 -12.41 -15.67 1.77
CA PHE A 386 -11.71 -15.93 3.03
C PHE A 386 -10.20 -15.76 2.81
N ASP A 387 -9.69 -14.58 3.09
CA ASP A 387 -8.31 -14.19 2.88
C ASP A 387 -7.36 -14.66 3.99
N PHE A 388 -6.08 -14.36 3.85
CA PHE A 388 -5.05 -14.76 4.82
C PHE A 388 -5.25 -14.10 6.19
N GLU A 389 -5.73 -12.87 6.24
CA GLU A 389 -6.05 -12.19 7.51
C GLU A 389 -7.19 -12.90 8.24
N ALA A 390 -8.25 -13.25 7.50
CA ALA A 390 -9.36 -14.03 8.05
C ALA A 390 -8.88 -15.37 8.61
N ALA A 391 -7.92 -16.04 7.93
CA ALA A 391 -7.32 -17.27 8.39
C ALA A 391 -6.53 -17.10 9.70
N CYS A 392 -5.71 -16.06 9.80
CA CYS A 392 -4.97 -15.74 11.03
C CYS A 392 -5.92 -15.40 12.18
N ASN A 393 -6.94 -14.56 11.93
CA ASN A 393 -7.93 -14.19 12.94
C ASN A 393 -8.73 -15.39 13.44
N PHE A 394 -9.13 -16.27 12.52
CA PHE A 394 -9.85 -17.51 12.86
C PHE A 394 -8.97 -18.47 13.66
N ALA A 395 -7.71 -18.66 13.26
CA ALA A 395 -6.75 -19.49 13.99
C ALA A 395 -6.49 -18.94 15.42
N SER A 396 -6.39 -17.60 15.57
CA SER A 396 -6.27 -16.96 16.87
C SER A 396 -7.51 -17.19 17.74
N LEU A 397 -8.74 -17.07 17.19
CA LEU A 397 -9.97 -17.35 17.92
C LEU A 397 -10.05 -18.80 18.41
N LEU A 398 -9.71 -19.77 17.54
CA LEU A 398 -9.66 -21.20 17.91
C LEU A 398 -8.67 -21.44 19.05
N SER A 399 -7.50 -20.83 18.96
CA SER A 399 -6.45 -20.97 19.99
C SER A 399 -6.89 -20.36 21.32
N VAL A 400 -7.52 -19.17 21.30
CA VAL A 400 -8.09 -18.55 22.49
C VAL A 400 -9.14 -19.45 23.15
N LEU A 401 -10.02 -20.05 22.34
CA LEU A 401 -11.06 -20.94 22.84
C LEU A 401 -10.46 -22.19 23.47
N ALA A 402 -9.48 -22.83 22.80
CA ALA A 402 -8.80 -24.01 23.31
C ALA A 402 -8.04 -23.75 24.62
N VAL A 403 -7.37 -22.59 24.74
CA VAL A 403 -6.71 -22.17 26.00
C VAL A 403 -7.73 -21.99 27.14
N THR A 404 -9.00 -21.65 26.84
CA THR A 404 -10.08 -21.62 27.83
C THR A 404 -10.68 -23.00 28.16
N SER A 405 -10.00 -24.08 27.76
CA SER A 405 -10.39 -25.50 27.96
C SER A 405 -11.64 -25.93 27.17
N ILE A 406 -11.91 -25.25 26.05
CA ILE A 406 -12.97 -25.61 25.10
C ILE A 406 -12.29 -25.98 23.78
N ASP A 407 -12.00 -27.26 23.63
CA ASP A 407 -11.45 -27.79 22.38
C ASP A 407 -12.57 -28.29 21.48
N LEU A 408 -12.49 -27.97 20.19
CA LEU A 408 -13.46 -28.40 19.19
C LEU A 408 -12.89 -29.55 18.38
N ASP A 409 -13.63 -30.66 18.30
CA ASP A 409 -13.23 -31.86 17.54
C ASP A 409 -12.86 -31.55 16.09
N GLU A 410 -13.51 -30.52 15.48
CA GLU A 410 -13.27 -30.09 14.13
C GLU A 410 -12.04 -29.15 13.99
N GLY A 411 -11.49 -28.63 15.09
CA GLY A 411 -10.48 -27.58 15.12
C GLY A 411 -9.20 -27.94 14.35
N GLU A 412 -8.64 -29.13 14.58
CA GLU A 412 -7.46 -29.60 13.84
C GLU A 412 -7.70 -29.68 12.33
N SER A 413 -8.90 -30.14 11.92
CA SER A 413 -9.27 -30.25 10.51
C SER A 413 -9.34 -28.87 9.84
N TRP A 414 -9.92 -27.87 10.52
CA TRP A 414 -9.98 -26.49 10.01
C TRP A 414 -8.58 -25.86 9.91
N ILE A 415 -7.75 -26.02 10.94
CA ILE A 415 -6.36 -25.53 10.93
C ILE A 415 -5.55 -26.22 9.81
N ARG A 416 -5.73 -27.51 9.59
CA ARG A 416 -5.06 -28.24 8.48
C ARG A 416 -5.50 -27.69 7.12
N THR A 417 -6.79 -27.43 6.93
CA THR A 417 -7.33 -26.83 5.70
C THR A 417 -6.69 -25.47 5.44
N LEU A 418 -6.62 -24.59 6.45
CA LEU A 418 -5.99 -23.28 6.35
C LEU A 418 -4.46 -23.41 6.16
N GLY A 419 -3.81 -24.31 6.90
CA GLY A 419 -2.37 -24.58 6.75
C GLY A 419 -2.00 -24.98 5.34
N MET A 420 -2.74 -25.93 4.72
CA MET A 420 -2.53 -26.35 3.34
C MET A 420 -2.77 -25.21 2.34
N ARG A 421 -3.88 -24.48 2.49
CA ARG A 421 -4.26 -23.39 1.61
C ARG A 421 -3.22 -22.27 1.57
N TYR A 422 -2.65 -21.91 2.71
CA TYR A 422 -1.74 -20.78 2.85
C TYR A 422 -0.25 -21.16 2.95
N ALA A 423 0.10 -22.42 2.68
CA ALA A 423 1.48 -22.91 2.64
C ALA A 423 2.26 -22.45 1.38
N ASN A 424 2.21 -21.16 1.06
CA ASN A 424 2.85 -20.60 -0.14
C ASN A 424 4.32 -20.26 0.12
N THR A 425 4.61 -19.61 1.23
CA THR A 425 5.95 -19.23 1.66
C THR A 425 6.17 -19.62 3.12
N ARG A 426 7.44 -19.66 3.53
CA ARG A 426 7.79 -19.89 4.94
C ARG A 426 7.22 -18.79 5.83
N GLY A 427 7.27 -17.53 5.37
CA GLY A 427 6.75 -16.40 6.11
C GLY A 427 5.25 -16.51 6.40
N LEU A 428 4.42 -16.83 5.39
CA LEU A 428 2.98 -17.04 5.57
C LEU A 428 2.69 -18.17 6.56
N SER A 429 3.35 -19.31 6.41
CA SER A 429 3.14 -20.45 7.31
C SER A 429 3.53 -20.15 8.75
N GLU A 430 4.64 -19.46 8.98
CA GLU A 430 5.05 -19.09 10.35
C GLU A 430 4.15 -17.97 10.93
N LEU A 431 3.64 -17.02 10.12
CA LEU A 431 2.64 -16.05 10.61
C LEU A 431 1.35 -16.75 11.04
N LEU A 432 0.84 -17.69 10.23
CA LEU A 432 -0.34 -18.48 10.59
C LEU A 432 -0.09 -19.37 11.82
N ALA A 433 1.10 -19.98 11.93
CA ALA A 433 1.50 -20.75 13.11
C ALA A 433 1.57 -19.86 14.36
N ASN A 434 2.09 -18.62 14.23
CA ASN A 434 2.16 -17.67 15.33
C ASN A 434 0.77 -17.12 15.72
N ALA A 435 -0.19 -17.07 14.79
CA ALA A 435 -1.58 -16.80 15.11
C ALA A 435 -2.21 -17.88 16.02
N CYS A 436 -1.69 -19.11 16.01
CA CYS A 436 -2.10 -20.19 16.91
C CYS A 436 -1.43 -20.10 18.29
N THR A 437 -1.34 -18.91 18.89
CA THR A 437 -0.68 -18.66 20.17
C THR A 437 -1.33 -19.49 21.29
N GLY A 438 -0.50 -20.21 22.06
CA GLY A 438 -0.96 -21.02 23.21
C GLY A 438 -1.48 -22.41 22.86
N HIS A 439 -1.54 -22.81 21.57
CA HIS A 439 -1.96 -24.14 21.16
C HIS A 439 -0.91 -24.80 20.24
N GLU A 440 0.02 -25.54 20.83
CA GLU A 440 1.19 -26.06 20.09
C GLU A 440 0.78 -27.03 18.97
N ARG A 441 -0.23 -27.88 19.18
CA ARG A 441 -0.69 -28.81 18.15
C ARG A 441 -1.17 -28.11 16.87
N TYR A 442 -1.87 -26.97 17.00
CA TYR A 442 -2.27 -26.18 15.83
C TYR A 442 -1.05 -25.61 15.09
N ARG A 443 -0.04 -25.16 15.81
CA ARG A 443 1.22 -24.67 15.22
C ARG A 443 1.95 -25.77 14.44
N GLU A 444 2.02 -26.97 15.02
CA GLU A 444 2.60 -28.16 14.36
C GLU A 444 1.85 -28.48 13.06
N ILE A 445 0.51 -28.53 13.08
CA ILE A 445 -0.31 -28.83 11.91
C ILE A 445 -0.04 -27.83 10.76
N VAL A 446 0.10 -26.54 11.07
CA VAL A 446 0.44 -25.52 10.06
C VAL A 446 1.82 -25.78 9.46
N ARG A 447 2.83 -26.11 10.29
CA ARG A 447 4.18 -26.43 9.81
C ARG A 447 4.24 -27.75 9.02
N GLU A 448 3.53 -28.79 9.46
CA GLU A 448 3.35 -30.05 8.72
C GLU A 448 2.74 -29.78 7.33
N SER A 449 1.77 -28.87 7.24
CA SER A 449 1.12 -28.48 5.98
C SER A 449 2.12 -27.86 4.99
N LEU A 450 3.02 -27.01 5.45
CA LEU A 450 4.09 -26.45 4.59
C LEU A 450 5.02 -27.54 4.05
N VAL A 451 5.41 -28.49 4.91
CA VAL A 451 6.25 -29.62 4.50
C VAL A 451 5.54 -30.47 3.45
N HIS A 452 4.24 -30.72 3.62
CA HIS A 452 3.43 -31.49 2.68
C HIS A 452 3.38 -30.80 1.30
N ILE A 453 3.04 -29.51 1.24
CA ILE A 453 2.97 -28.75 -0.02
C ILE A 453 4.33 -28.66 -0.73
N ASN A 454 5.42 -28.48 0.02
CA ASN A 454 6.76 -28.46 -0.56
C ASN A 454 7.13 -29.82 -1.16
N LYS A 455 6.83 -30.91 -0.47
CA LYS A 455 7.06 -32.27 -0.97
C LYS A 455 6.24 -32.56 -2.24
N ALA A 456 4.98 -32.13 -2.30
CA ALA A 456 4.16 -32.27 -3.51
C ALA A 456 4.77 -31.49 -4.68
N ALA A 457 5.25 -30.27 -4.45
CA ALA A 457 5.95 -29.48 -5.44
C ALA A 457 7.25 -30.14 -5.92
N GLU A 458 8.08 -30.64 -5.01
CA GLU A 458 9.33 -31.35 -5.32
C GLU A 458 9.09 -32.61 -6.19
N LEU A 459 8.09 -33.41 -5.82
CA LEU A 459 7.73 -34.61 -6.60
C LEU A 459 7.26 -34.28 -8.01
N ALA A 460 6.51 -33.20 -8.20
CA ALA A 460 6.10 -32.73 -9.52
C ALA A 460 7.28 -32.22 -10.33
N MET A 461 8.19 -31.44 -9.71
CA MET A 461 9.40 -30.98 -10.40
C MET A 461 10.31 -32.14 -10.80
N ALA A 462 10.42 -33.19 -9.99
CA ALA A 462 11.17 -34.40 -10.34
C ALA A 462 10.60 -35.09 -11.60
N LYS A 463 9.26 -35.15 -11.77
CA LYS A 463 8.63 -35.64 -13.00
C LYS A 463 9.00 -34.77 -14.22
N THR A 464 9.00 -33.45 -14.07
CA THR A 464 9.41 -32.52 -15.12
C THR A 464 10.86 -32.79 -15.57
N LEU A 465 11.76 -33.00 -14.61
CA LEU A 465 13.16 -33.32 -14.88
C LEU A 465 13.32 -34.70 -15.54
N ALA A 466 12.46 -35.66 -15.22
CA ALA A 466 12.41 -36.97 -15.85
C ALA A 466 11.83 -36.96 -17.29
N GLY A 467 11.41 -35.80 -17.80
CA GLY A 467 10.89 -35.64 -19.15
C GLY A 467 9.39 -35.81 -19.31
N ASP A 468 8.64 -35.88 -18.21
CA ASP A 468 7.16 -35.95 -18.18
C ASP A 468 6.53 -34.72 -17.54
N PRO A 469 6.53 -33.56 -18.25
CA PRO A 469 5.94 -32.32 -17.76
C PRO A 469 4.40 -32.39 -17.66
N THR A 470 3.75 -33.21 -18.48
CA THR A 470 2.28 -33.37 -18.45
C THR A 470 1.83 -33.94 -17.11
N SER A 471 2.38 -35.11 -16.71
CA SER A 471 2.05 -35.70 -15.40
C SER A 471 2.50 -34.83 -14.21
N ALA A 472 3.51 -33.99 -14.40
CA ALA A 472 3.91 -33.02 -13.37
C ALA A 472 2.81 -31.96 -13.16
N VAL A 473 2.30 -31.36 -14.23
CA VAL A 473 1.23 -30.34 -14.16
C VAL A 473 -0.07 -30.96 -13.63
N GLU A 474 -0.45 -32.14 -14.10
CA GLU A 474 -1.63 -32.87 -13.61
C GLU A 474 -1.55 -33.14 -12.09
N ALA A 475 -0.39 -33.57 -11.59
CA ALA A 475 -0.19 -33.83 -10.18
C ALA A 475 -0.30 -32.53 -9.34
N LEU A 476 0.30 -31.43 -9.80
CA LEU A 476 0.21 -30.13 -9.15
C LEU A 476 -1.24 -29.62 -9.12
N LEU A 477 -1.98 -29.71 -10.22
CA LEU A 477 -3.37 -29.27 -10.31
C LEU A 477 -4.29 -30.10 -9.43
N LYS A 478 -4.08 -31.41 -9.36
CA LYS A 478 -4.84 -32.30 -8.46
C LYS A 478 -4.64 -31.90 -7.00
N GLU A 479 -3.41 -31.70 -6.59
CA GLU A 479 -3.08 -31.28 -5.23
C GLU A 479 -3.62 -29.87 -4.94
N ALA A 480 -3.49 -28.96 -5.90
CA ALA A 480 -4.04 -27.60 -5.78
C ALA A 480 -5.55 -27.58 -5.61
N ASP A 481 -6.29 -28.45 -6.31
CA ASP A 481 -7.75 -28.56 -6.18
C ASP A 481 -8.18 -29.05 -4.79
N GLN A 482 -7.43 -29.96 -4.20
CA GLN A 482 -7.68 -30.51 -2.86
C GLN A 482 -7.32 -29.54 -1.74
N THR A 483 -6.22 -28.80 -1.91
CA THR A 483 -5.64 -27.96 -0.84
C THR A 483 -5.99 -26.48 -0.99
N LEU A 484 -6.53 -26.06 -2.13
CA LEU A 484 -6.76 -24.66 -2.50
C LEU A 484 -5.47 -23.81 -2.45
N ASN A 485 -4.33 -24.44 -2.71
CA ASN A 485 -3.03 -23.79 -2.62
C ASN A 485 -2.64 -23.13 -3.94
N THR A 486 -2.50 -21.79 -3.92
CA THR A 486 -2.21 -21.00 -5.15
C THR A 486 -0.78 -21.18 -5.66
N LYS A 487 0.20 -21.48 -4.80
CA LYS A 487 1.58 -21.77 -5.20
C LYS A 487 1.65 -22.93 -6.19
N LEU A 488 0.89 -24.01 -5.95
CA LEU A 488 0.87 -25.18 -6.83
C LEU A 488 0.26 -24.82 -8.20
N VAL A 489 -0.75 -23.94 -8.24
CA VAL A 489 -1.34 -23.42 -9.50
C VAL A 489 -0.33 -22.58 -10.26
N ASP A 490 0.41 -21.71 -9.56
CA ASP A 490 1.43 -20.86 -10.18
C ASP A 490 2.60 -21.69 -10.73
N MET A 491 3.03 -22.72 -10.02
CA MET A 491 4.03 -23.67 -10.48
C MET A 491 3.54 -24.44 -11.73
N SER A 492 2.27 -24.89 -11.73
CA SER A 492 1.65 -25.52 -12.89
C SER A 492 1.71 -24.62 -14.13
N GLN A 493 1.36 -23.36 -13.98
CA GLN A 493 1.43 -22.36 -15.05
C GLN A 493 2.86 -22.16 -15.56
N GLN A 494 3.84 -22.08 -14.66
CA GLN A 494 5.25 -21.92 -15.04
C GLN A 494 5.78 -23.13 -15.82
N VAL A 495 5.46 -24.35 -15.39
CA VAL A 495 5.86 -25.58 -16.09
C VAL A 495 5.19 -25.63 -17.47
N LEU A 496 3.88 -25.31 -17.53
CA LEU A 496 3.13 -25.28 -18.80
C LEU A 496 3.73 -24.28 -19.80
N LEU A 497 4.03 -23.05 -19.36
CA LEU A 497 4.62 -22.03 -20.23
C LEU A 497 6.00 -22.43 -20.77
N ARG A 498 6.83 -23.05 -19.94
CA ARG A 498 8.21 -23.43 -20.32
C ARG A 498 8.28 -24.68 -21.20
N GLN A 499 7.29 -25.57 -21.09
CA GLN A 499 7.33 -26.90 -21.71
C GLN A 499 6.12 -27.15 -22.64
N ARG A 500 5.41 -26.09 -23.06
CA ARG A 500 4.14 -26.17 -23.80
C ARG A 500 4.24 -27.08 -25.03
N ASP A 501 5.34 -26.94 -25.79
CA ASP A 501 5.57 -27.69 -27.01
C ASP A 501 5.73 -29.22 -26.81
N ARG A 502 5.96 -29.62 -25.56
CA ARG A 502 6.13 -31.03 -25.19
C ARG A 502 4.86 -31.63 -24.54
N MET A 503 3.78 -30.85 -24.45
CA MET A 503 2.54 -31.26 -23.81
C MET A 503 1.39 -31.35 -24.83
N PRO A 504 0.96 -32.57 -25.21
CA PRO A 504 -0.18 -32.71 -26.13
C PRO A 504 -1.50 -32.14 -25.59
N THR A 505 -1.65 -32.07 -24.26
CA THR A 505 -2.86 -31.63 -23.56
C THR A 505 -2.73 -30.19 -23.00
N ALA A 506 -1.80 -29.39 -23.54
CA ALA A 506 -1.48 -28.05 -23.00
C ALA A 506 -2.71 -27.14 -22.86
N ASP A 507 -3.61 -27.14 -23.85
CA ASP A 507 -4.80 -26.28 -23.84
C ASP A 507 -5.81 -26.70 -22.76
N ALA A 508 -6.03 -27.99 -22.57
CA ALA A 508 -6.91 -28.51 -21.50
C ALA A 508 -6.33 -28.23 -20.09
N LEU A 509 -5.01 -28.33 -19.96
CA LEU A 509 -4.31 -27.98 -18.71
C LEU A 509 -4.40 -26.47 -18.44
N GLN A 510 -4.26 -25.63 -19.47
CA GLN A 510 -4.42 -24.17 -19.34
C GLN A 510 -5.85 -23.80 -18.90
N GLU A 511 -6.86 -24.47 -19.43
CA GLU A 511 -8.25 -24.28 -18.98
C GLU A 511 -8.46 -24.67 -17.52
N SER A 512 -7.83 -25.79 -17.10
CA SER A 512 -7.89 -26.24 -15.71
C SER A 512 -7.20 -25.27 -14.75
N ILE A 513 -6.04 -24.71 -15.12
CA ILE A 513 -5.36 -23.65 -14.38
C ILE A 513 -6.26 -22.42 -14.25
N SER A 514 -6.87 -21.98 -15.35
CA SER A 514 -7.76 -20.80 -15.37
C SER A 514 -8.98 -20.99 -14.47
N ARG A 515 -9.57 -22.18 -14.47
CA ARG A 515 -10.69 -22.56 -13.62
C ARG A 515 -10.32 -22.51 -12.13
N LEU A 516 -9.16 -23.09 -11.75
CA LEU A 516 -8.68 -23.07 -10.36
C LEU A 516 -8.35 -21.65 -9.90
N ARG A 517 -7.70 -20.83 -10.74
CA ARG A 517 -7.45 -19.41 -10.42
C ARG A 517 -8.74 -18.63 -10.17
N LYS A 518 -9.76 -18.83 -11.01
CA LYS A 518 -11.06 -18.19 -10.81
C LYS A 518 -11.71 -18.62 -9.48
N ARG A 519 -11.56 -19.89 -9.09
CA ARG A 519 -12.10 -20.42 -7.82
C ARG A 519 -11.33 -19.92 -6.59
N MET A 520 -10.02 -19.78 -6.67
CA MET A 520 -9.15 -19.43 -5.54
C MET A 520 -8.95 -17.92 -5.37
N GLY A 521 -9.31 -17.11 -6.36
CA GLY A 521 -8.98 -15.69 -6.46
C GLY A 521 -7.73 -15.47 -7.33
N SER A 522 -7.66 -14.33 -8.00
CA SER A 522 -6.60 -14.00 -8.98
C SER A 522 -5.36 -13.36 -8.37
N THR A 523 -5.43 -12.89 -7.14
CA THR A 523 -4.34 -12.19 -6.47
C THR A 523 -3.38 -13.17 -5.80
N PRO A 524 -2.05 -13.04 -6.00
CA PRO A 524 -1.08 -13.82 -5.27
C PRO A 524 -1.19 -13.57 -3.77
N ILE A 525 -1.21 -14.65 -2.98
CA ILE A 525 -1.23 -14.56 -1.52
C ILE A 525 0.19 -14.25 -1.05
N ARG A 526 0.37 -13.15 -0.33
CA ARG A 526 1.66 -12.67 0.17
C ARG A 526 1.63 -12.44 1.66
N ALA A 527 2.80 -12.50 2.28
CA ALA A 527 2.98 -12.18 3.70
C ALA A 527 3.00 -10.65 3.90
N ILE A 528 1.83 -10.02 3.77
CA ILE A 528 1.66 -8.58 3.96
C ILE A 528 1.06 -8.36 5.33
N LEU A 529 1.73 -7.52 6.14
CA LEU A 529 1.19 -7.02 7.39
C LEU A 529 0.37 -5.76 7.12
N GLY A 530 -0.94 -5.90 7.20
CA GLY A 530 -1.87 -4.83 6.88
C GLY A 530 -2.24 -4.78 5.40
N GLN A 531 -3.25 -3.97 5.10
CA GLN A 531 -3.66 -3.73 3.73
C GLN A 531 -2.50 -3.08 2.98
N ASP A 532 -2.17 -3.57 1.79
CA ASP A 532 -1.33 -2.81 0.89
C ASP A 532 -2.02 -1.46 0.69
N SER A 533 -1.47 -0.43 1.34
CA SER A 533 -1.90 0.91 0.99
C SER A 533 -1.62 1.05 -0.50
N GLU A 534 -2.54 1.63 -1.26
CA GLU A 534 -2.36 1.89 -2.70
C GLU A 534 -1.05 2.63 -3.00
N ARG A 535 -0.41 3.14 -1.95
CA ARG A 535 0.93 3.69 -1.96
C ARG A 535 1.94 2.62 -1.54
N THR A 536 2.69 2.16 -2.52
CA THR A 536 3.89 1.35 -2.27
C THR A 536 5.04 2.26 -1.79
N PRO A 537 5.85 1.82 -0.82
CA PRO A 537 7.03 2.58 -0.36
C PRO A 537 7.90 3.03 -1.54
N GLY A 538 8.23 4.33 -1.59
CA GLY A 538 8.98 4.94 -2.70
C GLY A 538 8.24 5.06 -4.03
N GLY A 539 6.99 4.57 -4.10
CA GLY A 539 6.15 4.58 -5.29
C GLY A 539 5.21 5.78 -5.38
N MET A 540 4.44 5.83 -6.47
CA MET A 540 3.35 6.79 -6.67
C MET A 540 2.02 6.10 -6.36
N ALA A 541 1.07 6.83 -5.76
CA ALA A 541 -0.29 6.33 -5.57
C ALA A 541 -1.01 6.33 -6.92
N LEU A 542 -1.14 5.15 -7.52
CA LEU A 542 -1.98 4.90 -8.69
C LEU A 542 -3.20 4.10 -8.23
N ARG A 543 -4.40 4.61 -8.46
CA ARG A 543 -5.63 3.96 -7.98
C ARG A 543 -5.90 2.62 -8.69
N VAL A 544 -6.44 1.66 -7.92
CA VAL A 544 -7.12 0.46 -8.44
C VAL A 544 -8.63 0.69 -8.30
N ARG A 545 -9.41 0.68 -9.39
CA ARG A 545 -10.86 0.60 -9.29
C ARG A 545 -11.27 -0.75 -8.73
N THR A 546 -12.08 -0.75 -7.68
CA THR A 546 -12.79 -1.95 -7.25
C THR A 546 -14.05 -2.15 -8.10
N PRO A 547 -14.32 -3.35 -8.63
CA PRO A 547 -15.54 -3.61 -9.38
C PRO A 547 -16.75 -3.34 -8.49
N GLY A 548 -17.58 -2.33 -8.82
CA GLY A 548 -18.79 -1.95 -8.08
C GLY A 548 -18.98 -0.45 -7.84
N GLU A 549 -17.99 0.39 -8.11
CA GLU A 549 -18.11 1.85 -7.93
C GLU A 549 -18.71 2.61 -9.15
N ASP A 550 -19.02 1.90 -10.24
CA ASP A 550 -19.46 2.52 -11.51
C ASP A 550 -20.88 3.13 -11.50
N ALA A 551 -21.66 2.96 -10.44
CA ALA A 551 -23.06 3.42 -10.40
C ALA A 551 -23.26 4.88 -9.95
N LEU A 552 -22.23 5.59 -9.49
CA LEU A 552 -22.37 6.94 -8.91
C LEU A 552 -21.68 8.08 -9.65
N GLN A 553 -20.99 7.83 -10.77
CA GLN A 553 -20.19 8.87 -11.45
C GLN A 553 -20.58 9.19 -12.92
N SER A 554 -21.78 8.84 -13.38
CA SER A 554 -22.23 9.20 -14.74
C SER A 554 -22.74 10.63 -14.92
N ALA A 555 -22.37 11.59 -14.06
CA ALA A 555 -22.78 12.97 -14.18
C ALA A 555 -21.66 13.93 -13.78
N THR A 556 -20.62 14.06 -14.60
CA THR A 556 -19.90 15.33 -14.83
C THR A 556 -18.75 15.12 -15.82
N SER A 557 -18.99 15.45 -17.09
CA SER A 557 -17.91 15.67 -18.07
C SER A 557 -17.08 16.90 -17.66
N PRO A 558 -15.75 16.84 -17.76
CA PRO A 558 -14.92 18.02 -17.62
C PRO A 558 -15.16 18.97 -18.81
N ALA A 559 -15.30 20.26 -18.53
CA ALA A 559 -15.38 21.29 -19.54
C ALA A 559 -14.09 21.31 -20.38
N GLU A 560 -14.24 21.25 -21.70
CA GLU A 560 -13.17 21.38 -22.69
C GLU A 560 -12.36 22.66 -22.45
N LEU A 561 -11.05 22.52 -22.26
CA LEU A 561 -10.09 23.62 -22.34
C LEU A 561 -9.79 23.89 -23.81
N PRO A 562 -9.70 25.14 -24.23
CA PRO A 562 -9.40 25.49 -25.64
C PRO A 562 -7.96 25.05 -25.98
N PRO A 563 -7.71 24.69 -27.28
CA PRO A 563 -6.41 24.23 -27.71
C PRO A 563 -5.38 25.37 -27.69
N LEU A 564 -4.20 25.09 -27.19
CA LEU A 564 -3.05 25.99 -27.28
C LEU A 564 -2.35 25.72 -28.62
N ASP A 565 -2.56 26.63 -29.58
CA ASP A 565 -1.82 26.66 -30.84
C ASP A 565 -0.38 27.13 -30.62
N GLY A 566 0.54 26.48 -31.31
CA GLY A 566 1.70 27.07 -31.91
C GLY A 566 3.08 26.80 -31.37
N ASP A 567 3.75 25.99 -32.15
CA ASP A 567 5.18 26.00 -32.46
C ASP A 567 5.98 27.25 -32.05
N GLU A 568 6.99 27.01 -31.23
CA GLU A 568 8.37 27.42 -31.49
C GLU A 568 9.31 26.88 -30.42
N ALA A 569 10.02 25.83 -30.82
CA ALA A 569 11.18 25.33 -30.11
C ALA A 569 12.37 26.26 -30.29
N ARG A 570 12.94 26.79 -29.20
CA ARG A 570 14.39 27.02 -29.05
C ARG A 570 14.71 27.62 -27.68
N ASP A 571 15.77 27.03 -27.12
CA ASP A 571 16.46 27.33 -25.87
C ASP A 571 15.85 26.74 -24.59
N ALA A 572 16.32 25.52 -24.30
CA ALA A 572 16.15 24.88 -23.02
C ALA A 572 16.96 25.65 -21.94
N PRO A 573 16.34 26.01 -20.82
CA PRO A 573 17.11 26.45 -19.66
C PRO A 573 17.89 25.25 -19.08
N PRO A 574 19.02 25.49 -18.39
CA PRO A 574 19.86 24.44 -17.85
C PRO A 574 19.03 23.55 -16.91
N GLU A 575 19.30 22.26 -17.00
CA GLU A 575 18.67 21.18 -16.25
C GLU A 575 18.49 21.51 -14.77
N ALA A 576 17.29 21.90 -14.36
CA ALA A 576 16.87 21.87 -12.96
C ALA A 576 16.26 20.48 -12.68
N ASP A 577 17.07 19.47 -12.85
CA ASP A 577 16.65 18.07 -12.66
C ASP A 577 17.00 17.58 -11.28
N SER A 578 16.76 18.39 -10.32
CA SER A 578 16.74 18.00 -8.93
C SER A 578 15.64 18.82 -8.25
N ALA A 579 14.49 18.19 -8.03
CA ALA A 579 13.93 18.42 -6.71
C ALA A 579 15.07 18.02 -5.76
N PRO A 580 15.75 18.91 -5.08
CA PRO A 580 16.73 18.50 -4.12
C PRO A 580 15.99 17.69 -3.08
N LEU A 581 16.30 16.41 -2.96
CA LEU A 581 16.33 15.82 -1.63
C LEU A 581 17.16 16.83 -0.83
N LEU A 582 16.49 17.59 0.01
CA LEU A 582 17.13 18.59 0.87
C LEU A 582 18.29 17.89 1.57
N ARG A 583 19.52 18.14 1.11
CA ARG A 583 20.68 18.00 1.96
C ARG A 583 20.55 19.09 3.00
N VAL A 584 20.10 18.71 4.18
CA VAL A 584 20.33 19.51 5.38
C VAL A 584 21.77 19.19 5.77
N ASP A 585 22.69 20.11 5.51
CA ASP A 585 24.00 20.06 6.13
C ASP A 585 23.80 20.12 7.64
N PRO A 586 24.49 19.28 8.43
CA PRO A 586 24.41 19.37 9.88
C PRO A 586 24.95 20.72 10.33
N PRO A 587 24.38 21.33 11.37
CA PRO A 587 24.92 22.56 11.94
C PRO A 587 26.32 22.30 12.48
N ALA A 588 27.20 23.23 12.21
CA ALA A 588 28.57 23.27 12.71
C ALA A 588 28.65 23.33 14.24
#